data_04caf3ba8d21bc452eafe8c17801f85c
#
_entry.id   04caf3ba8d21bc452eafe8c17801f85c
#
_cell.length_a   1.000
_cell.length_b   1.000
_cell.length_c   1.000
_cell.angle_alpha   90.00
_cell.angle_beta   90.00
_cell.angle_gamma   90.00
#
_symmetry.space_group_name_H-M   'P 1'
#
loop_
_entity.id
_entity.type
_entity.pdbx_description
1 polymer ?
#
loop_
_entity_poly.entity_id
_entity_poly.type
_entity_poly.pdbx_seq_one_letter_code
_entity_poly.pdbx_strand_id
1 'polypeptide(L)'
;MKLSDFLGPDNIILNLHGSTKLEIIEEMLGLISERGLVSDYDMALHDILVRESSQSTGLENGIAIPHAKTEAAKKLCMVFGIKKEGVDFKTLDDNPAFLFFLVLSPLNTSGPHIQALALITRNLKEHDVREKIKKANSAKEIIQIMESFN
;
A
#
# COMPACT_ATOMS: atom_id res chain seq x y z
N MET A 1 -4.90 16.34 -3.53
CA MET A 1 -3.94 15.32 -3.07
C MET A 1 -3.44 14.52 -4.27
N LYS A 2 -2.14 14.28 -4.32
CA LYS A 2 -1.52 13.40 -5.32
C LYS A 2 -0.77 12.31 -4.60
N LEU A 3 -0.83 11.07 -5.10
CA LEU A 3 -0.07 9.97 -4.51
C LEU A 3 1.44 10.23 -4.56
N SER A 4 1.92 10.93 -5.59
CA SER A 4 3.33 11.28 -5.71
C SER A 4 3.83 12.21 -4.58
N ASP A 5 2.92 12.83 -3.83
CA ASP A 5 3.30 13.59 -2.64
C ASP A 5 3.78 12.66 -1.51
N PHE A 6 3.40 11.39 -1.55
CA PHE A 6 3.70 10.40 -0.51
C PHE A 6 4.55 9.24 -1.00
N LEU A 7 4.70 9.08 -2.32
CA LEU A 7 5.43 7.99 -2.94
C LEU A 7 6.59 8.54 -3.75
N GLY A 8 7.77 8.57 -3.15
CA GLY A 8 9.00 8.79 -3.87
C GLY A 8 9.56 7.45 -4.36
N PRO A 9 10.64 7.47 -5.19
CA PRO A 9 11.25 6.22 -5.70
C PRO A 9 11.66 5.26 -4.58
N ASP A 10 12.02 5.79 -3.42
CA ASP A 10 12.47 4.99 -2.29
C ASP A 10 11.33 4.29 -1.53
N ASN A 11 10.09 4.63 -1.85
CA ASN A 11 8.91 4.02 -1.22
C ASN A 11 8.22 3.04 -2.17
N ILE A 12 8.89 2.60 -3.24
CA ILE A 12 8.34 1.68 -4.23
C ILE A 12 9.20 0.42 -4.27
N ILE A 13 8.57 -0.74 -4.14
CA ILE A 13 9.22 -2.05 -4.21
C ILE A 13 8.71 -2.77 -5.46
N LEU A 14 9.54 -2.84 -6.50
CA LEU A 14 9.14 -3.46 -7.77
C LEU A 14 8.97 -4.97 -7.67
N ASN A 15 9.70 -5.62 -6.75
CA ASN A 15 9.69 -7.06 -6.60
C ASN A 15 9.63 -7.41 -5.11
N LEU A 16 8.42 -7.51 -4.57
CA LEU A 16 8.23 -7.96 -3.19
C LEU A 16 8.70 -9.41 -3.05
N HIS A 17 9.38 -9.72 -1.96
CA HIS A 17 9.93 -11.05 -1.69
C HIS A 17 8.96 -11.93 -0.92
N GLY A 18 8.10 -11.34 -0.07
CA GLY A 18 7.18 -12.09 0.76
C GLY A 18 6.22 -12.95 -0.05
N SER A 19 5.81 -14.07 0.54
CA SER A 19 4.89 -15.02 -0.10
C SER A 19 3.56 -15.14 0.63
N THR A 20 3.44 -14.53 1.80
CA THR A 20 2.21 -14.52 2.60
C THR A 20 1.79 -13.11 2.90
N LYS A 21 0.52 -12.95 3.26
CA LYS A 21 -0.05 -11.67 3.66
C LYS A 21 0.81 -10.98 4.74
N LEU A 22 1.21 -11.73 5.78
CA LEU A 22 2.01 -11.18 6.86
C LEU A 22 3.39 -10.73 6.35
N GLU A 23 4.05 -11.58 5.54
CA GLU A 23 5.36 -11.24 5.00
C GLU A 23 5.35 -10.00 4.13
N ILE A 24 4.31 -9.82 3.32
CA ILE A 24 4.14 -8.63 2.49
C ILE A 24 4.01 -7.38 3.37
N ILE A 25 3.16 -7.45 4.40
CA ILE A 25 2.96 -6.34 5.32
C ILE A 25 4.26 -5.99 6.03
N GLU A 26 4.97 -7.01 6.55
CA GLU A 26 6.24 -6.80 7.24
C GLU A 26 7.32 -6.18 6.35
N GLU A 27 7.40 -6.64 5.11
CA GLU A 27 8.38 -6.13 4.14
C GLU A 27 8.14 -4.65 3.84
N MET A 28 6.90 -4.28 3.57
CA MET A 28 6.53 -2.91 3.26
C MET A 28 6.70 -1.98 4.48
N LEU A 29 6.27 -2.45 5.65
CA LEU A 29 6.43 -1.68 6.89
C LEU A 29 7.91 -1.50 7.24
N GLY A 30 8.72 -2.55 7.03
CA GLY A 30 10.17 -2.49 7.26
C GLY A 30 10.83 -1.37 6.48
N LEU A 31 10.42 -1.18 5.23
CA LEU A 31 10.99 -0.14 4.38
C LEU A 31 10.77 1.27 4.97
N ILE A 32 9.55 1.60 5.32
CA ILE A 32 9.27 2.94 5.87
C ILE A 32 9.77 3.12 7.30
N SER A 33 9.88 2.04 8.06
CA SER A 33 10.47 2.06 9.39
C SER A 33 11.97 2.38 9.31
N GLU A 34 12.70 1.77 8.38
CA GLU A 34 14.12 2.06 8.16
C GLU A 34 14.35 3.50 7.75
N ARG A 35 13.38 4.11 7.09
CA ARG A 35 13.47 5.49 6.64
C ARG A 35 13.03 6.50 7.70
N GLY A 36 12.71 6.04 8.90
CA GLY A 36 12.32 6.91 10.00
C GLY A 36 10.92 7.48 9.91
N LEU A 37 10.07 6.97 9.02
CA LEU A 37 8.68 7.42 8.88
C LEU A 37 7.76 6.81 9.92
N VAL A 38 8.20 5.74 10.56
CA VAL A 38 7.48 5.04 11.62
C VAL A 38 8.40 4.98 12.84
N SER A 39 7.95 5.50 13.97
CA SER A 39 8.76 5.58 15.19
C SER A 39 8.83 4.27 15.97
N ASP A 40 7.86 3.37 15.77
CA ASP A 40 7.75 2.11 16.49
C ASP A 40 7.19 1.04 15.56
N TYR A 41 8.08 0.20 15.04
CA TYR A 41 7.70 -0.86 14.09
C TYR A 41 6.67 -1.82 14.70
N ASP A 42 6.90 -2.28 15.92
CA ASP A 42 6.02 -3.28 16.54
C ASP A 42 4.62 -2.72 16.79
N MET A 43 4.52 -1.47 17.22
CA MET A 43 3.25 -0.80 17.41
C MET A 43 2.51 -0.66 16.08
N ALA A 44 3.18 -0.20 15.02
CA ALA A 44 2.57 -0.06 13.70
C ALA A 44 2.09 -1.40 13.16
N LEU A 45 2.91 -2.44 13.28
CA LEU A 45 2.54 -3.79 12.83
C LEU A 45 1.31 -4.28 13.58
N HIS A 46 1.29 -4.11 14.90
CA HIS A 46 0.14 -4.50 15.71
C HIS A 46 -1.14 -3.80 15.23
N ASP A 47 -1.07 -2.49 15.01
CA ASP A 47 -2.24 -1.71 14.57
C ASP A 47 -2.73 -2.14 13.17
N ILE A 48 -1.80 -2.43 12.26
CA ILE A 48 -2.15 -2.96 10.94
C ILE A 48 -2.86 -4.30 11.06
N LEU A 49 -2.31 -5.21 11.87
CA LEU A 49 -2.86 -6.57 12.02
C LEU A 49 -4.21 -6.55 12.72
N VAL A 50 -4.42 -5.68 13.69
CA VAL A 50 -5.72 -5.50 14.33
C VAL A 50 -6.75 -5.05 13.29
N ARG A 51 -6.40 -4.08 12.44
CA ARG A 51 -7.30 -3.62 11.37
C ARG A 51 -7.60 -4.75 10.39
N GLU A 52 -6.58 -5.51 9.96
CA GLU A 52 -6.75 -6.64 9.03
C GLU A 52 -7.64 -7.74 9.61
N SER A 53 -7.56 -7.97 10.91
CA SER A 53 -8.33 -9.03 11.56
C SER A 53 -9.83 -8.75 11.56
N SER A 54 -10.25 -7.48 11.51
CA SER A 54 -11.66 -7.14 11.48
C SER A 54 -12.26 -7.39 10.10
N GLN A 55 -11.51 -7.10 9.03
CA GLN A 55 -11.89 -7.37 7.65
C GLN A 55 -10.66 -7.22 6.77
N SER A 56 -10.44 -8.17 5.87
CA SER A 56 -9.30 -8.10 4.96
C SER A 56 -9.34 -6.80 4.13
N THR A 57 -8.16 -6.23 3.90
CA THR A 57 -7.99 -5.09 2.99
C THR A 57 -7.67 -5.52 1.56
N GLY A 58 -7.74 -6.83 1.29
CA GLY A 58 -7.68 -7.36 -0.07
C GLY A 58 -8.97 -7.04 -0.81
N LEU A 59 -8.86 -6.39 -1.95
CA LEU A 59 -10.00 -5.94 -2.74
C LEU A 59 -10.19 -6.83 -3.97
N GLU A 60 -10.89 -6.33 -4.96
CA GLU A 60 -11.03 -6.99 -6.25
C GLU A 60 -9.87 -6.60 -7.17
N ASN A 61 -9.73 -7.31 -8.29
CA ASN A 61 -8.79 -6.98 -9.37
C ASN A 61 -7.32 -7.05 -8.97
N GLY A 62 -6.97 -7.88 -8.00
CA GLY A 62 -5.58 -8.12 -7.64
C GLY A 62 -4.94 -7.02 -6.81
N ILE A 63 -5.74 -6.23 -6.09
CA ILE A 63 -5.29 -5.11 -5.29
C ILE A 63 -5.49 -5.39 -3.80
N ALA A 64 -4.54 -4.99 -2.97
CA ALA A 64 -4.70 -4.98 -1.53
C ALA A 64 -4.15 -3.67 -0.96
N ILE A 65 -4.82 -3.13 0.06
CA ILE A 65 -4.45 -1.86 0.67
C ILE A 65 -4.40 -2.02 2.19
N PRO A 66 -3.40 -2.74 2.72
CA PRO A 66 -3.24 -2.76 4.18
C PRO A 66 -3.03 -1.34 4.69
N HIS A 67 -3.76 -0.97 5.74
CA HIS A 67 -3.72 0.38 6.26
C HIS A 67 -4.12 0.41 7.73
N ALA A 68 -3.68 1.45 8.42
CA ALA A 68 -4.06 1.66 9.80
C ALA A 68 -3.82 3.10 10.21
N LYS A 69 -4.54 3.54 11.24
CA LYS A 69 -4.18 4.72 11.99
C LYS A 69 -3.34 4.25 13.16
N THR A 70 -2.23 4.93 13.42
CA THR A 70 -1.29 4.51 14.46
C THR A 70 -0.55 5.70 15.02
N GLU A 71 -0.30 5.66 16.34
CA GLU A 71 0.54 6.67 16.99
C GLU A 71 2.00 6.60 16.52
N ALA A 72 2.41 5.47 15.94
CA ALA A 72 3.75 5.30 15.40
C ALA A 72 4.04 6.14 14.16
N ALA A 73 3.01 6.65 13.49
CA ALA A 73 3.15 7.52 12.32
C ALA A 73 2.88 8.98 12.71
N LYS A 74 3.84 9.86 12.43
CA LYS A 74 3.68 11.31 12.72
C LYS A 74 2.88 12.03 11.64
N LYS A 75 2.89 11.49 10.43
CA LYS A 75 2.17 12.01 9.27
C LYS A 75 1.76 10.86 8.38
N LEU A 76 0.86 11.12 7.45
CA LEU A 76 0.49 10.12 6.44
C LEU A 76 1.73 9.66 5.68
N CYS A 77 1.93 8.35 5.61
CA CYS A 77 3.02 7.77 4.83
C CYS A 77 2.52 6.53 4.08
N MET A 78 3.23 6.17 3.02
CA MET A 78 2.75 5.18 2.07
C MET A 78 3.92 4.41 1.45
N VAL A 79 3.67 3.12 1.17
CA VAL A 79 4.57 2.28 0.36
C VAL A 79 3.73 1.62 -0.71
N PHE A 80 4.29 1.49 -1.91
CA PHE A 80 3.69 0.69 -2.98
C PHE A 80 4.61 -0.47 -3.31
N GLY A 81 4.04 -1.64 -3.56
CA GLY A 81 4.80 -2.83 -3.94
C GLY A 81 4.07 -3.71 -4.94
N ILE A 82 4.85 -4.46 -5.71
CA ILE A 82 4.36 -5.40 -6.72
C ILE A 82 4.87 -6.80 -6.39
N LYS A 83 3.97 -7.79 -6.45
CA LYS A 83 4.32 -9.21 -6.37
C LYS A 83 3.74 -9.91 -7.59
N LYS A 84 4.59 -10.19 -8.58
CA LYS A 84 4.14 -10.73 -9.88
C LYS A 84 3.46 -12.09 -9.77
N GLU A 85 3.89 -12.92 -8.85
CA GLU A 85 3.34 -14.26 -8.63
C GLU A 85 2.00 -14.21 -7.89
N GLY A 86 1.69 -13.08 -7.26
CA GLY A 86 0.49 -12.93 -6.46
C GLY A 86 0.62 -13.55 -5.08
N VAL A 87 -0.23 -13.09 -4.17
CA VAL A 87 -0.29 -13.56 -2.78
C VAL A 87 -1.75 -13.70 -2.38
N ASP A 88 -2.06 -14.78 -1.65
CA ASP A 88 -3.38 -14.92 -1.04
C ASP A 88 -3.51 -13.87 0.07
N PHE A 89 -4.35 -12.88 -0.18
CA PHE A 89 -4.61 -11.78 0.74
C PHE A 89 -6.05 -11.79 1.27
N LYS A 90 -6.75 -12.91 1.10
CA LYS A 90 -8.16 -13.03 1.48
C LYS A 90 -9.00 -11.92 0.85
N THR A 91 -8.82 -11.75 -0.45
CA THR A 91 -9.47 -10.70 -1.22
C THR A 91 -10.98 -10.93 -1.37
N LEU A 92 -11.69 -9.87 -1.74
CA LEU A 92 -13.15 -9.93 -1.93
C LEU A 92 -13.58 -10.89 -3.05
N ASP A 93 -12.74 -11.07 -4.08
CA ASP A 93 -13.06 -11.95 -5.21
C ASP A 93 -12.33 -13.30 -5.16
N ASP A 94 -11.69 -13.61 -4.03
CA ASP A 94 -10.93 -14.84 -3.78
C ASP A 94 -9.74 -15.06 -4.74
N ASN A 95 -9.34 -14.05 -5.51
CA ASN A 95 -8.18 -14.10 -6.38
C ASN A 95 -6.94 -13.52 -5.69
N PRO A 96 -5.73 -13.92 -6.12
CA PRO A 96 -4.52 -13.37 -5.52
C PRO A 96 -4.40 -11.86 -5.71
N ALA A 97 -3.70 -11.21 -4.80
CA ALA A 97 -3.33 -9.80 -4.94
C ALA A 97 -1.92 -9.69 -5.52
N PHE A 98 -1.70 -8.71 -6.37
CA PHE A 98 -0.42 -8.45 -7.06
C PHE A 98 0.10 -7.05 -6.79
N LEU A 99 -0.80 -6.09 -6.53
CA LEU A 99 -0.48 -4.69 -6.30
C LEU A 99 -0.87 -4.32 -4.87
N PHE A 100 0.08 -3.76 -4.14
CA PHE A 100 -0.09 -3.51 -2.71
C PHE A 100 0.24 -2.07 -2.36
N PHE A 101 -0.65 -1.42 -1.61
CA PHE A 101 -0.39 -0.13 -0.97
C PHE A 101 -0.46 -0.31 0.53
N LEU A 102 0.57 0.09 1.24
CA LEU A 102 0.51 0.23 2.69
C LEU A 102 0.32 1.72 3.01
N VAL A 103 -0.73 2.04 3.75
CA VAL A 103 -1.05 3.43 4.12
C VAL A 103 -1.16 3.55 5.62
N LEU A 104 -0.34 4.40 6.22
CA LEU A 104 -0.37 4.67 7.66
C LEU A 104 -0.60 6.16 7.90
N SER A 105 -1.39 6.48 8.90
CA SER A 105 -1.65 7.86 9.31
C SER A 105 -1.77 7.99 10.81
N PRO A 106 -1.50 9.20 11.36
CA PRO A 106 -1.74 9.45 12.77
C PRO A 106 -3.22 9.31 13.13
N LEU A 107 -3.49 9.09 14.41
CA LEU A 107 -4.86 8.88 14.91
C LEU A 107 -5.79 10.06 14.63
N ASN A 108 -5.26 11.26 14.53
CA ASN A 108 -6.06 12.48 14.38
C ASN A 108 -6.20 12.97 12.93
N THR A 109 -5.85 12.14 11.93
CA THR A 109 -5.92 12.54 10.51
C THR A 109 -6.86 11.63 9.73
N SER A 110 -8.17 11.84 9.86
CA SER A 110 -9.16 11.04 9.16
C SER A 110 -9.35 11.44 7.71
N GLY A 111 -9.39 12.76 7.42
CA GLY A 111 -9.63 13.27 6.07
C GLY A 111 -8.58 12.83 5.06
N PRO A 112 -7.29 13.13 5.26
CA PRO A 112 -6.23 12.71 4.35
C PRO A 112 -6.14 11.18 4.19
N HIS A 113 -6.37 10.43 5.25
CA HIS A 113 -6.38 8.97 5.21
C HIS A 113 -7.45 8.45 4.25
N ILE A 114 -8.68 8.92 4.39
CA ILE A 114 -9.80 8.54 3.55
C ILE A 114 -9.56 8.98 2.10
N GLN A 115 -9.04 10.19 1.89
CA GLN A 115 -8.73 10.70 0.56
C GLN A 115 -7.70 9.82 -0.15
N ALA A 116 -6.65 9.41 0.56
CA ALA A 116 -5.62 8.54 0.00
C ALA A 116 -6.22 7.20 -0.45
N LEU A 117 -7.00 6.56 0.41
CA LEU A 117 -7.64 5.27 0.08
C LEU A 117 -8.58 5.41 -1.11
N ALA A 118 -9.39 6.47 -1.14
CA ALA A 118 -10.32 6.72 -2.25
C ALA A 118 -9.59 6.97 -3.56
N LEU A 119 -8.50 7.73 -3.54
CA LEU A 119 -7.71 8.02 -4.72
C LEU A 119 -7.11 6.75 -5.32
N ILE A 120 -6.58 5.88 -4.46
CA ILE A 120 -6.04 4.59 -4.89
C ILE A 120 -7.13 3.73 -5.52
N THR A 121 -8.23 3.50 -4.80
CA THR A 121 -9.28 2.59 -5.27
C THR A 121 -9.94 3.08 -6.54
N ARG A 122 -10.22 4.37 -6.64
CA ARG A 122 -10.87 4.94 -7.81
C ARG A 122 -10.06 4.74 -9.08
N ASN A 123 -8.75 4.98 -9.02
CA ASN A 123 -7.89 4.87 -10.20
C ASN A 123 -7.53 3.43 -10.53
N LEU A 124 -7.37 2.57 -9.54
CA LEU A 124 -7.01 1.17 -9.78
C LEU A 124 -8.19 0.30 -10.21
N LYS A 125 -9.39 0.83 -10.30
CA LYS A 125 -10.51 0.15 -10.95
C LYS A 125 -10.27 -0.02 -12.45
N GLU A 126 -9.49 0.88 -13.04
CA GLU A 126 -9.25 0.87 -14.48
C GLU A 126 -8.23 -0.21 -14.85
N HIS A 127 -8.65 -1.13 -15.71
CA HIS A 127 -7.78 -2.22 -16.16
C HIS A 127 -6.49 -1.72 -16.79
N ASP A 128 -6.58 -0.70 -17.64
CA ASP A 128 -5.41 -0.14 -18.33
C ASP A 128 -4.37 0.42 -17.36
N VAL A 129 -4.83 1.05 -16.28
CA VAL A 129 -3.94 1.59 -15.25
C VAL A 129 -3.19 0.45 -14.56
N ARG A 130 -3.91 -0.61 -14.16
CA ARG A 130 -3.28 -1.76 -13.51
C ARG A 130 -2.25 -2.42 -14.42
N GLU A 131 -2.56 -2.58 -15.71
CA GLU A 131 -1.64 -3.21 -16.66
C GLU A 131 -0.39 -2.37 -16.88
N LYS A 132 -0.52 -1.04 -16.97
CA LYS A 132 0.63 -0.15 -17.10
C LYS A 132 1.55 -0.25 -15.89
N ILE A 133 0.97 -0.31 -14.68
CA ILE A 133 1.75 -0.44 -13.45
C ILE A 133 2.50 -1.78 -13.43
N LYS A 134 1.82 -2.87 -13.78
CA LYS A 134 2.44 -4.20 -13.80
C LYS A 134 3.60 -4.30 -14.79
N LYS A 135 3.54 -3.55 -15.88
CA LYS A 135 4.55 -3.57 -16.93
C LYS A 135 5.67 -2.56 -16.71
N ALA A 136 5.54 -1.69 -15.72
CA ALA A 136 6.56 -0.68 -15.44
C ALA A 136 7.87 -1.33 -15.01
N ASN A 137 8.99 -0.79 -15.50
CA ASN A 137 10.31 -1.32 -15.24
C ASN A 137 11.10 -0.53 -14.20
N SER A 138 10.55 0.58 -13.72
CA SER A 138 11.22 1.43 -12.75
C SER A 138 10.21 2.11 -11.82
N ALA A 139 10.69 2.50 -10.65
CA ALA A 139 9.90 3.27 -9.71
C ALA A 139 9.46 4.60 -10.32
N LYS A 140 10.32 5.21 -11.14
CA LYS A 140 10.00 6.48 -11.80
C LYS A 140 8.81 6.33 -12.73
N GLU A 141 8.73 5.25 -13.51
CA GLU A 141 7.58 5.00 -14.39
C GLU A 141 6.28 4.86 -13.59
N ILE A 142 6.34 4.16 -12.46
CA ILE A 142 5.17 3.98 -11.58
C ILE A 142 4.70 5.33 -11.05
N ILE A 143 5.62 6.17 -10.59
CA ILE A 143 5.29 7.51 -10.09
C ILE A 143 4.62 8.33 -11.18
N GLN A 144 5.14 8.28 -12.41
CA GLN A 144 4.57 9.01 -13.54
C GLN A 144 3.13 8.57 -13.82
N ILE A 145 2.86 7.28 -13.75
CA ILE A 145 1.49 6.76 -13.91
C ILE A 145 0.58 7.32 -12.81
N MET A 146 1.07 7.29 -11.57
CA MET A 146 0.27 7.72 -10.42
C MET A 146 0.06 9.24 -10.36
N GLU A 147 0.91 10.03 -11.00
CA GLU A 147 0.72 11.48 -11.08
C GLU A 147 -0.57 11.84 -11.82
N SER A 148 -1.04 10.98 -12.71
CA SER A 148 -2.28 11.21 -13.46
C SER A 148 -3.53 10.86 -12.64
N PHE A 149 -3.38 10.27 -11.46
CA PHE A 149 -4.52 9.88 -10.61
C PHE A 149 -5.27 11.13 -10.12
N ASN A 150 -6.58 11.07 -10.21
CA ASN A 150 -7.45 12.14 -9.73
C ASN A 150 -8.77 11.62 -9.15
#